data_86433f07af4b8a63bf6d9ffe60cff71a
#
_entry.id   86433f07af4b8a63bf6d9ffe60cff71a
#
_cell.length_a   1.000
_cell.length_b   1.000
_cell.length_c   1.000
_cell.angle_alpha   90.00
_cell.angle_beta   90.00
_cell.angle_gamma   90.00
#
_symmetry.space_group_name_H-M   'P 1'
#
loop_
_entity.id
_entity.type
_entity.pdbx_description
1 polymer ?
#
loop_
_entity_poly.entity_id
_entity_poly.type
_entity_poly.pdbx_seq_one_letter_code
_entity_poly.pdbx_strand_id
1 'polypeptide(L)'
;KVPGFMPNNTGFLGLVANKVPGLPFVLGSQNPSTQRTLAEDNKISKSAMLNLPFMQTRNRTFRMNTRLEPFKDFRIQIEARLTRGDEYREFYRPSTPGGPYEVQSPIRNGNFQMSFMSFRTAFAKLNSDNTSPTFDRFKSYREDFVKILTEKRLAENPNATLGEYNENSQDVLIAAFFAAYNGKDPKKDPSKVRTSPFLGFPLPNWRVDYNGLAQLPAFKKIFSSFTLEHSYQSTYSVGNFTS
;
A
#
# COMPACT_ATOMS: atom_id res chain seq x y z
N LYS A 1 -2.67 16.14 12.91
CA LYS A 1 -2.59 17.51 13.42
C LYS A 1 -3.67 18.33 12.76
N VAL A 2 -4.47 19.09 13.55
CA VAL A 2 -5.54 19.96 13.05
C VAL A 2 -5.09 21.41 13.22
N PRO A 3 -4.65 22.09 12.16
CA PRO A 3 -4.25 23.48 12.21
C PRO A 3 -5.45 24.40 12.39
N GLY A 4 -5.21 25.54 13.03
CA GLY A 4 -6.26 26.56 13.25
C GLY A 4 -7.36 26.15 14.24
N PHE A 5 -7.18 25.03 14.95
CA PHE A 5 -8.14 24.61 15.97
C PHE A 5 -8.26 25.67 17.08
N MET A 6 -9.49 26.11 17.31
CA MET A 6 -9.83 27.08 18.36
C MET A 6 -10.44 26.33 19.55
N PRO A 7 -9.74 26.23 20.67
CA PRO A 7 -10.26 25.56 21.85
C PRO A 7 -11.43 26.35 22.44
N ASN A 8 -12.47 25.65 22.83
CA ASN A 8 -13.63 26.24 23.51
C ASN A 8 -13.43 26.17 25.02
N ASN A 9 -13.66 27.28 25.75
CA ASN A 9 -13.43 27.38 27.20
C ASN A 9 -14.52 26.72 28.06
N THR A 10 -15.51 26.04 27.45
CA THR A 10 -16.66 25.50 28.14
C THR A 10 -16.64 23.96 28.26
N GLY A 11 -15.48 23.37 28.53
CA GLY A 11 -15.38 21.91 28.71
C GLY A 11 -15.66 21.48 30.15
N PHE A 12 -16.49 20.45 30.32
CA PHE A 12 -16.68 19.77 31.60
C PHE A 12 -15.35 19.20 32.11
N LEU A 13 -14.93 19.60 33.28
CA LEU A 13 -13.68 19.23 33.96
C LEU A 13 -12.37 19.66 33.30
N GLY A 14 -12.33 20.46 32.26
CA GLY A 14 -11.10 20.99 31.66
C GLY A 14 -10.12 19.95 31.11
N LEU A 15 -10.50 18.68 31.08
CA LEU A 15 -9.56 17.58 30.92
C LEU A 15 -9.16 17.32 29.46
N VAL A 16 -10.04 17.42 28.49
CA VAL A 16 -9.71 17.07 27.11
C VAL A 16 -10.41 17.97 26.09
N ALA A 17 -11.58 18.44 26.40
CA ALA A 17 -12.47 19.13 25.47
C ALA A 17 -11.94 20.48 24.99
N ASN A 18 -11.07 21.15 25.75
CA ASN A 18 -10.67 22.51 25.49
C ASN A 18 -9.38 22.69 24.69
N LYS A 19 -8.54 21.65 24.60
CA LYS A 19 -7.23 21.75 23.92
C LYS A 19 -7.08 20.87 22.70
N VAL A 20 -8.01 19.93 22.48
CA VAL A 20 -7.97 18.95 21.38
C VAL A 20 -9.34 18.80 20.74
N PRO A 21 -9.41 18.36 19.49
CA PRO A 21 -10.65 18.23 18.71
C PRO A 21 -11.67 17.18 19.21
N GLY A 22 -11.50 16.64 20.39
CA GLY A 22 -12.39 15.68 21.02
C GLY A 22 -11.76 14.32 21.28
N LEU A 23 -12.46 13.47 22.03
CA LEU A 23 -11.99 12.15 22.45
C LEU A 23 -11.61 11.23 21.27
N PRO A 24 -12.37 11.15 20.16
CA PRO A 24 -11.98 10.34 19.01
C PRO A 24 -10.61 10.75 18.43
N PHE A 25 -10.32 12.05 18.40
CA PHE A 25 -9.02 12.55 17.95
C PHE A 25 -7.90 12.10 18.87
N VAL A 26 -8.09 12.18 20.20
CA VAL A 26 -7.12 11.73 21.20
C VAL A 26 -6.83 10.24 21.07
N LEU A 27 -7.86 9.46 20.77
CA LEU A 27 -7.75 8.02 20.54
C LEU A 27 -7.22 7.66 19.14
N GLY A 28 -6.73 8.64 18.37
CA GLY A 28 -6.10 8.42 17.07
C GLY A 28 -7.09 8.11 15.95
N SER A 29 -8.32 8.65 16.01
CA SER A 29 -9.28 8.52 14.91
C SER A 29 -8.67 8.94 13.59
N GLN A 30 -8.87 8.11 12.57
CA GLN A 30 -8.43 8.32 11.19
C GLN A 30 -9.60 8.76 10.29
N ASN A 31 -10.59 9.44 10.88
CA ASN A 31 -11.72 9.95 10.12
C ASN A 31 -11.26 11.13 9.23
N PRO A 32 -11.36 11.02 7.88
CA PRO A 32 -10.96 12.08 6.96
C PRO A 32 -11.85 13.33 7.06
N SER A 33 -13.06 13.20 7.62
CA SER A 33 -14.00 14.32 7.78
C SER A 33 -13.80 15.12 9.06
N THR A 34 -12.86 14.74 9.93
CA THR A 34 -12.65 15.42 11.23
C THR A 34 -12.52 16.92 11.10
N GLN A 35 -11.78 17.42 10.11
CA GLN A 35 -11.56 18.84 9.91
C GLN A 35 -12.83 19.55 9.43
N ARG A 36 -13.63 18.90 8.58
CA ARG A 36 -14.91 19.43 8.08
C ARG A 36 -15.92 19.56 9.21
N THR A 37 -16.09 18.53 10.00
CA THR A 37 -16.97 18.55 11.20
C THR A 37 -16.57 19.64 12.18
N LEU A 38 -15.26 19.83 12.42
CA LEU A 38 -14.78 20.92 13.30
C LEU A 38 -15.01 22.31 12.70
N ALA A 39 -14.98 22.44 11.38
CA ALA A 39 -15.30 23.69 10.69
C ALA A 39 -16.79 24.02 10.78
N GLU A 40 -17.67 23.04 10.59
CA GLU A 40 -19.11 23.14 10.77
C GLU A 40 -19.46 23.57 12.21
N ASP A 41 -18.74 23.03 13.19
CA ASP A 41 -18.87 23.39 14.62
C ASP A 41 -18.23 24.76 14.95
N ASN A 42 -17.73 25.52 13.98
CA ASN A 42 -16.97 26.78 14.18
C ASN A 42 -15.74 26.64 15.11
N LYS A 43 -15.13 25.47 15.14
CA LYS A 43 -13.93 25.16 15.94
C LYS A 43 -12.61 25.32 15.18
N ILE A 44 -12.66 25.76 13.92
CA ILE A 44 -11.49 26.08 13.10
C ILE A 44 -11.51 27.55 12.69
N SER A 45 -10.34 28.18 12.72
CA SER A 45 -10.15 29.56 12.30
C SER A 45 -10.53 29.79 10.83
N LYS A 46 -11.33 30.81 10.53
CA LYS A 46 -11.68 31.27 9.17
C LYS A 46 -10.61 32.19 8.55
N SER A 47 -9.38 32.11 9.02
CA SER A 47 -8.28 32.88 8.45
C SER A 47 -7.84 32.34 7.11
N ALA A 48 -7.91 33.15 6.05
CA ALA A 48 -7.33 32.83 4.75
C ALA A 48 -5.79 32.69 4.80
N MET A 49 -5.16 33.24 5.83
CA MET A 49 -3.71 33.18 6.04
C MET A 49 -3.25 31.93 6.81
N LEU A 50 -4.12 30.97 7.08
CA LEU A 50 -3.75 29.73 7.73
C LEU A 50 -2.81 28.93 6.82
N ASN A 51 -1.51 28.94 7.15
CA ASN A 51 -0.43 28.37 6.33
C ASN A 51 0.04 26.99 6.78
N LEU A 52 -0.60 26.40 7.76
CA LEU A 52 -0.31 25.03 8.21
C LEU A 52 -1.29 24.04 7.58
N PRO A 53 -0.83 22.99 6.92
CA PRO A 53 -1.72 21.98 6.37
C PRO A 53 -2.31 21.10 7.47
N PHE A 54 -3.52 20.64 7.25
CA PHE A 54 -4.04 19.47 7.93
C PHE A 54 -3.19 18.26 7.54
N MET A 55 -2.80 17.46 8.51
CA MET A 55 -1.98 16.28 8.28
C MET A 55 -2.59 15.07 8.98
N GLN A 56 -2.70 13.99 8.24
CA GLN A 56 -3.13 12.71 8.75
C GLN A 56 -2.11 11.65 8.32
N THR A 57 -1.53 10.94 9.27
CA THR A 57 -0.57 9.87 9.03
C THR A 57 -1.11 8.57 9.59
N ARG A 58 -1.06 7.53 8.79
CA ARG A 58 -1.50 6.19 9.18
C ARG A 58 -0.45 5.16 8.83
N ASN A 59 0.01 4.40 9.82
CA ASN A 59 0.92 3.30 9.62
C ASN A 59 0.25 1.98 10.01
N ARG A 60 0.39 0.98 9.17
CA ARG A 60 -0.09 -0.39 9.42
C ARG A 60 1.05 -1.36 9.22
N THR A 61 1.27 -2.22 10.18
CA THR A 61 2.25 -3.30 10.08
C THR A 61 1.58 -4.60 10.50
N PHE A 62 1.70 -5.60 9.65
CA PHE A 62 1.37 -6.99 9.96
C PHE A 62 2.63 -7.83 9.82
N ARG A 63 2.89 -8.69 10.79
CA ARG A 63 3.99 -9.65 10.76
C ARG A 63 3.49 -10.99 11.30
N MET A 64 3.80 -12.05 10.59
CA MET A 64 3.54 -13.41 11.02
C MET A 64 4.83 -14.22 10.84
N ASN A 65 5.25 -14.91 11.89
CA ASN A 65 6.37 -15.84 11.86
C ASN A 65 5.91 -17.15 12.49
N THR A 66 6.10 -18.23 11.79
CA THR A 66 5.74 -19.57 12.26
C THR A 66 6.89 -20.52 11.98
N ARG A 67 7.19 -21.37 12.94
CA ARG A 67 8.13 -22.48 12.80
C ARG A 67 7.40 -23.77 13.07
N LEU A 68 7.54 -24.73 12.14
CA LEU A 68 6.96 -26.05 12.23
C LEU A 68 8.09 -27.08 12.14
N GLU A 69 7.99 -28.15 12.92
CA GLU A 69 8.85 -29.33 12.86
C GLU A 69 7.95 -30.57 12.80
N PRO A 70 7.38 -30.89 11.63
CA PRO A 70 6.43 -32.00 11.48
C PRO A 70 6.99 -33.36 11.87
N PHE A 71 8.30 -33.53 11.69
CA PHE A 71 9.07 -34.71 12.12
C PHE A 71 10.51 -34.31 12.37
N LYS A 72 11.26 -35.20 13.01
CA LYS A 72 12.65 -34.93 13.43
C LYS A 72 13.52 -34.45 12.26
N ASP A 73 14.30 -33.41 12.51
CA ASP A 73 15.27 -32.82 11.57
C ASP A 73 14.65 -32.15 10.32
N PHE A 74 13.31 -32.03 10.25
CA PHE A 74 12.62 -31.31 9.19
C PHE A 74 11.96 -30.05 9.73
N ARG A 75 12.48 -28.88 9.34
CA ARG A 75 12.04 -27.58 9.82
C ARG A 75 11.48 -26.75 8.70
N ILE A 76 10.31 -26.15 8.93
CA ILE A 76 9.67 -25.21 8.04
C ILE A 76 9.54 -23.88 8.78
N GLN A 77 10.08 -22.83 8.20
CA GLN A 77 9.87 -21.46 8.67
C GLN A 77 8.96 -20.76 7.65
N ILE A 78 7.91 -20.12 8.14
CA ILE A 78 6.96 -19.38 7.32
C ILE A 78 6.94 -17.94 7.84
N GLU A 79 7.14 -16.98 6.96
CA GLU A 79 7.11 -15.56 7.28
C GLU A 79 6.18 -14.80 6.34
N ALA A 80 5.29 -13.98 6.88
CA ALA A 80 4.49 -13.05 6.11
C ALA A 80 4.58 -11.64 6.72
N ARG A 81 4.78 -10.64 5.87
CA ARG A 81 4.95 -9.26 6.29
C ARG A 81 4.18 -8.31 5.37
N LEU A 82 3.53 -7.33 5.99
CA LEU A 82 2.94 -6.18 5.31
C LEU A 82 3.28 -4.93 6.09
N THR A 83 3.73 -3.89 5.40
CA THR A 83 3.92 -2.55 5.94
C THR A 83 3.29 -1.56 4.97
N ARG A 84 2.45 -0.68 5.48
CA ARG A 84 1.82 0.39 4.71
C ARG A 84 1.84 1.67 5.52
N GLY A 85 2.41 2.71 4.92
CA GLY A 85 2.32 4.08 5.38
C GLY A 85 1.47 4.89 4.43
N ASP A 86 0.51 5.64 4.95
CA ASP A 86 -0.29 6.61 4.22
C ASP A 86 -0.14 7.96 4.93
N GLU A 87 0.14 9.01 4.19
CA GLU A 87 0.14 10.39 4.66
C GLU A 87 -0.76 11.22 3.76
N TYR A 88 -1.70 11.91 4.35
CA TYR A 88 -2.57 12.86 3.67
C TYR A 88 -2.32 14.26 4.20
N ARG A 89 -2.23 15.24 3.29
CA ARG A 89 -2.10 16.67 3.60
C ARG A 89 -3.06 17.48 2.76
N GLU A 90 -3.68 18.48 3.35
CA GLU A 90 -4.49 19.47 2.64
C GLU A 90 -4.46 20.81 3.40
N PHE A 91 -4.61 21.91 2.70
CA PHE A 91 -5.03 23.16 3.33
C PHE A 91 -6.55 23.22 3.30
N TYR A 92 -7.16 23.39 4.46
CA TYR A 92 -8.59 23.56 4.60
C TYR A 92 -8.89 24.91 5.22
N ARG A 93 -9.09 25.90 4.36
CA ARG A 93 -9.22 27.32 4.75
C ARG A 93 -10.04 28.06 3.69
N PRO A 94 -10.63 29.24 4.05
CA PRO A 94 -11.21 30.14 3.05
C PRO A 94 -10.16 30.64 2.06
N SER A 95 -10.53 30.85 0.80
CA SER A 95 -9.68 31.53 -0.19
C SER A 95 -9.67 33.03 0.01
N THR A 96 -10.76 33.59 0.56
CA THR A 96 -10.90 35.01 0.93
C THR A 96 -11.29 35.14 2.40
N PRO A 97 -10.91 36.25 3.09
CA PRO A 97 -11.29 36.43 4.47
C PRO A 97 -12.80 36.34 4.69
N GLY A 98 -13.23 35.44 5.58
CA GLY A 98 -14.66 35.24 5.89
C GLY A 98 -15.44 34.40 4.88
N GLY A 99 -14.81 33.93 3.80
CA GLY A 99 -15.43 33.05 2.79
C GLY A 99 -15.69 31.62 3.28
N PRO A 100 -16.24 30.77 2.42
CA PRO A 100 -16.43 29.36 2.73
C PRO A 100 -15.07 28.63 2.85
N TYR A 101 -15.05 27.54 3.61
CA TYR A 101 -13.89 26.68 3.65
C TYR A 101 -13.76 25.87 2.34
N GLU A 102 -12.55 25.80 1.85
CA GLU A 102 -12.20 25.08 0.63
C GLU A 102 -10.99 24.16 0.87
N VAL A 103 -10.99 23.03 0.20
CA VAL A 103 -9.84 22.12 0.13
C VAL A 103 -8.87 22.66 -0.92
N GLN A 104 -7.65 22.97 -0.49
CA GLN A 104 -6.59 23.47 -1.35
C GLN A 104 -5.39 22.52 -1.31
N SER A 105 -4.83 22.22 -2.48
CA SER A 105 -3.62 21.40 -2.65
C SER A 105 -3.64 20.09 -1.86
N PRO A 106 -4.65 19.23 -2.03
CA PRO A 106 -4.66 17.92 -1.41
C PRO A 106 -3.53 17.08 -1.97
N ILE A 107 -2.74 16.46 -1.10
CA ILE A 107 -1.64 15.57 -1.47
C ILE A 107 -1.74 14.31 -0.61
N ARG A 108 -1.69 13.17 -1.25
CA ARG A 108 -1.58 11.88 -0.57
C ARG A 108 -0.27 11.21 -0.97
N ASN A 109 0.57 10.93 0.02
CA ASN A 109 1.80 10.19 -0.15
C ASN A 109 1.73 8.87 0.61
N GLY A 110 2.54 7.91 0.20
CA GLY A 110 2.63 6.68 0.96
C GLY A 110 3.71 5.74 0.48
N ASN A 111 3.86 4.68 1.24
CA ASN A 111 4.70 3.54 0.90
C ASN A 111 3.95 2.25 1.20
N PHE A 112 4.29 1.21 0.46
CA PHE A 112 3.70 -0.10 0.64
C PHE A 112 4.75 -1.17 0.39
N GLN A 113 4.84 -2.13 1.30
CA GLN A 113 5.72 -3.28 1.16
C GLN A 113 5.03 -4.52 1.70
N MET A 114 5.12 -5.62 0.98
CA MET A 114 4.45 -6.84 1.36
C MET A 114 5.19 -8.07 0.84
N SER A 115 5.23 -9.15 1.63
CA SER A 115 5.64 -10.44 1.11
C SER A 115 4.63 -10.93 0.07
N PHE A 116 5.14 -11.43 -1.04
CA PHE A 116 4.35 -11.68 -2.25
C PHE A 116 4.77 -12.99 -2.90
N MET A 117 3.86 -13.63 -3.62
CA MET A 117 4.14 -14.87 -4.32
C MET A 117 4.09 -14.65 -5.83
N SER A 118 5.25 -14.78 -6.50
CA SER A 118 5.42 -14.51 -7.93
C SER A 118 5.81 -15.76 -8.73
N PHE A 119 5.42 -16.94 -8.32
CA PHE A 119 5.82 -18.20 -8.96
C PHE A 119 5.57 -18.26 -10.46
N ARG A 120 4.49 -17.64 -10.92
CA ARG A 120 4.12 -17.67 -12.34
C ARG A 120 5.16 -17.03 -13.26
N THR A 121 5.97 -16.12 -12.71
CA THR A 121 6.94 -15.34 -13.48
C THR A 121 8.36 -15.42 -12.94
N ALA A 122 8.54 -15.96 -11.72
CA ALA A 122 9.85 -16.03 -11.07
C ALA A 122 10.87 -16.88 -11.84
N PHE A 123 10.40 -17.86 -12.60
CA PHE A 123 11.23 -18.80 -13.37
C PHE A 123 11.01 -18.67 -14.88
N ALA A 124 10.48 -17.52 -15.34
CA ALA A 124 10.34 -17.25 -16.75
C ALA A 124 11.72 -17.21 -17.42
N LYS A 125 11.90 -17.98 -18.49
CA LYS A 125 13.12 -17.96 -19.28
C LYS A 125 13.24 -16.59 -19.96
N LEU A 126 14.46 -16.09 -20.07
CA LEU A 126 14.76 -14.91 -20.88
C LEU A 126 14.56 -15.22 -22.37
N ASN A 127 14.24 -14.20 -23.14
CA ASN A 127 14.22 -14.25 -24.59
C ASN A 127 15.63 -14.48 -25.13
N SER A 128 15.76 -14.80 -26.42
CA SER A 128 17.05 -15.02 -27.10
C SER A 128 17.99 -13.82 -27.08
N ASP A 129 17.45 -12.63 -26.91
CA ASP A 129 18.17 -11.34 -26.78
C ASP A 129 18.45 -10.96 -25.32
N ASN A 130 18.30 -11.89 -24.37
CA ASN A 130 18.42 -11.68 -22.93
C ASN A 130 17.41 -10.69 -22.31
N THR A 131 16.32 -10.36 -23.02
CA THR A 131 15.24 -9.55 -22.46
C THR A 131 14.28 -10.41 -21.64
N SER A 132 13.56 -9.79 -20.70
CA SER A 132 12.57 -10.47 -19.87
C SER A 132 11.19 -10.43 -20.51
N PRO A 133 10.57 -11.59 -20.86
CA PRO A 133 9.23 -11.61 -21.42
C PRO A 133 8.17 -11.06 -20.42
N THR A 134 8.45 -11.09 -19.13
CA THR A 134 7.60 -10.48 -18.10
C THR A 134 7.68 -8.96 -18.15
N PHE A 135 8.88 -8.42 -18.36
CA PHE A 135 9.07 -6.97 -18.52
C PHE A 135 8.46 -6.46 -19.84
N ASP A 136 8.54 -7.24 -20.91
CA ASP A 136 7.91 -6.88 -22.18
C ASP A 136 6.38 -6.85 -22.06
N ARG A 137 5.80 -7.79 -21.33
CA ARG A 137 4.37 -7.73 -20.97
C ARG A 137 4.03 -6.48 -20.15
N PHE A 138 4.84 -6.13 -19.17
CA PHE A 138 4.65 -4.90 -18.42
C PHE A 138 4.60 -3.67 -19.34
N LYS A 139 5.54 -3.55 -20.29
CA LYS A 139 5.56 -2.44 -21.26
C LYS A 139 4.29 -2.40 -22.09
N SER A 140 3.82 -3.56 -22.60
CA SER A 140 2.61 -3.64 -23.43
C SER A 140 1.33 -3.37 -22.66
N TYR A 141 1.26 -3.69 -21.38
CA TYR A 141 0.07 -3.50 -20.55
C TYR A 141 -0.17 -2.05 -20.14
N ARG A 142 0.81 -1.17 -20.26
CA ARG A 142 0.63 0.25 -19.89
C ARG A 142 -0.51 0.91 -20.66
N GLU A 143 -0.57 0.73 -21.98
CA GLU A 143 -1.66 1.25 -22.82
C GLU A 143 -3.04 0.70 -22.40
N ASP A 144 -3.12 -0.59 -22.07
CA ASP A 144 -4.35 -1.22 -21.63
C ASP A 144 -4.81 -0.62 -20.30
N PHE A 145 -3.89 -0.38 -19.37
CA PHE A 145 -4.22 0.22 -18.09
C PHE A 145 -4.57 1.71 -18.16
N VAL A 146 -4.04 2.46 -19.12
CA VAL A 146 -4.53 3.82 -19.40
C VAL A 146 -6.02 3.79 -19.70
N LYS A 147 -6.48 2.88 -20.56
CA LYS A 147 -7.89 2.73 -20.91
C LYS A 147 -8.73 2.31 -19.70
N ILE A 148 -8.32 1.25 -19.00
CA ILE A 148 -9.04 0.71 -17.84
C ILE A 148 -9.18 1.76 -16.73
N LEU A 149 -8.13 2.50 -16.41
CA LEU A 149 -8.17 3.52 -15.35
C LEU A 149 -9.00 4.74 -15.76
N THR A 150 -8.92 5.15 -17.04
CA THR A 150 -9.75 6.23 -17.58
C THR A 150 -11.24 5.87 -17.55
N GLU A 151 -11.60 4.68 -18.02
CA GLU A 151 -12.98 4.18 -17.97
C GLU A 151 -13.52 4.11 -16.54
N LYS A 152 -12.72 3.57 -15.63
CA LYS A 152 -13.07 3.50 -14.21
C LYS A 152 -13.31 4.90 -13.62
N ARG A 153 -12.42 5.85 -13.90
CA ARG A 153 -12.58 7.22 -13.41
C ARG A 153 -13.80 7.91 -13.95
N LEU A 154 -14.10 7.73 -15.24
CA LEU A 154 -15.33 8.28 -15.86
C LEU A 154 -16.58 7.63 -15.25
N ALA A 155 -16.55 6.35 -14.92
CA ALA A 155 -17.65 5.68 -14.22
C ALA A 155 -17.87 6.23 -12.81
N GLU A 156 -16.80 6.58 -12.10
CA GLU A 156 -16.87 7.18 -10.75
C GLU A 156 -17.20 8.69 -10.78
N ASN A 157 -16.73 9.40 -11.80
CA ASN A 157 -17.00 10.83 -12.02
C ASN A 157 -17.15 11.14 -13.51
N PRO A 158 -18.39 11.22 -14.04
CA PRO A 158 -18.64 11.50 -15.45
C PRO A 158 -18.08 12.85 -15.97
N ASN A 159 -17.79 13.78 -15.07
CA ASN A 159 -17.20 15.09 -15.39
C ASN A 159 -15.67 15.11 -15.28
N ALA A 160 -15.01 13.96 -15.08
CA ALA A 160 -13.56 13.91 -15.02
C ALA A 160 -12.93 14.32 -16.36
N THR A 161 -11.79 14.99 -16.28
CA THR A 161 -11.06 15.43 -17.48
C THR A 161 -10.43 14.21 -18.18
N LEU A 162 -10.67 14.10 -19.48
CA LEU A 162 -9.99 13.09 -20.31
C LEU A 162 -8.51 13.43 -20.44
N GLY A 163 -7.65 12.40 -20.47
CA GLY A 163 -6.19 12.57 -20.61
C GLY A 163 -5.40 12.70 -19.31
N GLU A 164 -6.04 12.52 -18.17
CA GLU A 164 -5.36 12.52 -16.85
C GLU A 164 -4.37 11.37 -16.70
N TYR A 165 -4.65 10.21 -17.32
CA TYR A 165 -3.72 9.07 -17.32
C TYR A 165 -2.96 8.98 -18.63
N ASN A 166 -1.65 8.72 -18.53
CA ASN A 166 -0.78 8.35 -19.64
C ASN A 166 0.05 7.12 -19.24
N GLU A 167 0.79 6.56 -20.19
CA GLU A 167 1.58 5.35 -19.96
C GLU A 167 2.65 5.46 -18.85
N ASN A 168 3.06 6.68 -18.50
CA ASN A 168 4.04 6.97 -17.46
C ASN A 168 3.39 7.41 -16.14
N SER A 169 2.07 7.52 -16.09
CA SER A 169 1.36 7.81 -14.85
C SER A 169 1.62 6.71 -13.82
N GLN A 170 1.88 7.09 -12.59
CA GLN A 170 2.24 6.17 -11.51
C GLN A 170 1.21 5.05 -11.31
N ASP A 171 -0.07 5.38 -11.34
CA ASP A 171 -1.16 4.41 -11.19
C ASP A 171 -1.17 3.37 -12.32
N VAL A 172 -0.88 3.81 -13.55
CA VAL A 172 -0.74 2.95 -14.73
C VAL A 172 0.46 2.02 -14.57
N LEU A 173 1.62 2.57 -14.21
CA LEU A 173 2.85 1.80 -14.04
C LEU A 173 2.71 0.73 -12.95
N ILE A 174 2.13 1.08 -11.80
CA ILE A 174 1.95 0.15 -10.68
C ILE A 174 0.98 -0.98 -11.08
N ALA A 175 -0.15 -0.65 -11.70
CA ALA A 175 -1.15 -1.62 -12.10
C ALA A 175 -0.65 -2.55 -13.21
N ALA A 176 0.01 -2.02 -14.23
CA ALA A 176 0.62 -2.79 -15.31
C ALA A 176 1.74 -3.71 -14.83
N PHE A 177 2.62 -3.21 -13.94
CA PHE A 177 3.68 -4.01 -13.33
C PHE A 177 3.09 -5.18 -12.55
N PHE A 178 2.11 -4.89 -11.68
CA PHE A 178 1.48 -5.92 -10.86
C PHE A 178 0.79 -7.00 -11.71
N ALA A 179 0.07 -6.61 -12.76
CA ALA A 179 -0.59 -7.55 -13.67
C ALA A 179 0.43 -8.44 -14.40
N ALA A 180 1.50 -7.86 -14.95
CA ALA A 180 2.55 -8.58 -15.67
C ALA A 180 3.26 -9.60 -14.78
N TYR A 181 3.68 -9.20 -13.58
CA TYR A 181 4.42 -10.05 -12.65
C TYR A 181 3.55 -11.07 -11.90
N ASN A 182 2.23 -10.84 -11.83
CA ASN A 182 1.28 -11.81 -11.31
C ASN A 182 0.70 -12.74 -12.40
N GLY A 183 1.13 -12.59 -13.65
CA GLY A 183 0.67 -13.39 -14.78
C GLY A 183 -0.81 -13.17 -15.11
N LYS A 184 -1.33 -11.97 -14.88
CA LYS A 184 -2.69 -11.56 -15.27
C LYS A 184 -2.63 -10.77 -16.56
N ASP A 185 -3.56 -11.06 -17.47
CA ASP A 185 -3.65 -10.40 -18.77
C ASP A 185 -4.85 -9.44 -18.78
N PRO A 186 -4.62 -8.11 -18.84
CA PRO A 186 -5.69 -7.12 -18.85
C PRO A 186 -6.57 -7.20 -20.11
N LYS A 187 -6.03 -7.71 -21.24
CA LYS A 187 -6.78 -7.85 -22.48
C LYS A 187 -7.79 -8.99 -22.43
N LYS A 188 -7.44 -10.09 -21.72
CA LYS A 188 -8.31 -11.25 -21.61
C LYS A 188 -9.43 -11.05 -20.60
N ASP A 189 -9.12 -10.39 -19.49
CA ASP A 189 -10.08 -10.21 -18.41
C ASP A 189 -9.81 -8.90 -17.64
N PRO A 190 -10.27 -7.75 -18.19
CA PRO A 190 -10.10 -6.45 -17.55
C PRO A 190 -10.69 -6.39 -16.14
N SER A 191 -11.75 -7.16 -15.87
CA SER A 191 -12.43 -7.18 -14.57
C SER A 191 -11.63 -7.88 -13.47
N LYS A 192 -10.70 -8.75 -13.83
CA LYS A 192 -9.85 -9.50 -12.88
C LYS A 192 -8.51 -8.86 -12.60
N VAL A 193 -8.18 -7.76 -13.27
CA VAL A 193 -6.96 -7.03 -12.97
C VAL A 193 -7.18 -6.03 -11.84
N ARG A 194 -6.17 -5.87 -11.01
CA ARG A 194 -6.22 -4.92 -9.91
C ARG A 194 -5.74 -3.56 -10.39
N THR A 195 -6.52 -2.54 -10.10
CA THR A 195 -6.16 -1.14 -10.30
C THR A 195 -5.58 -0.50 -9.02
N SER A 196 -5.82 -1.11 -7.85
CA SER A 196 -5.26 -0.63 -6.59
C SER A 196 -3.88 -1.24 -6.35
N PRO A 197 -2.87 -0.43 -5.98
CA PRO A 197 -1.53 -0.91 -5.63
C PRO A 197 -1.51 -1.71 -4.32
N PHE A 198 -2.56 -1.62 -3.52
CA PHE A 198 -2.60 -2.18 -2.18
C PHE A 198 -3.23 -3.57 -2.18
N LEU A 199 -2.44 -4.56 -1.82
CA LEU A 199 -2.91 -5.92 -1.62
C LEU A 199 -3.45 -6.07 -0.18
N GLY A 200 -4.51 -6.86 -0.03
CA GLY A 200 -5.20 -6.98 1.26
C GLY A 200 -4.47 -7.84 2.28
N PHE A 201 -3.78 -8.90 1.83
CA PHE A 201 -3.15 -9.87 2.71
C PHE A 201 -1.79 -10.31 2.16
N PRO A 202 -0.73 -10.39 3.01
CA PRO A 202 0.59 -10.84 2.59
C PRO A 202 0.60 -12.35 2.36
N LEU A 203 1.23 -12.76 1.27
CA LEU A 203 1.49 -14.16 0.99
C LEU A 203 2.82 -14.58 1.61
N PRO A 204 2.94 -15.82 2.12
CA PRO A 204 4.09 -16.22 2.90
C PRO A 204 5.35 -16.42 2.04
N ASN A 205 6.47 -16.02 2.60
CA ASN A 205 7.79 -16.53 2.28
C ASN A 205 8.05 -17.77 3.15
N TRP A 206 8.94 -18.66 2.74
CA TRP A 206 9.29 -19.83 3.53
C TRP A 206 10.73 -20.27 3.36
N ARG A 207 11.18 -21.00 4.32
CA ARG A 207 12.42 -21.75 4.33
C ARG A 207 12.17 -23.14 4.89
N VAL A 208 12.68 -24.13 4.20
CA VAL A 208 12.62 -25.53 4.59
C VAL A 208 14.05 -26.05 4.75
N ASP A 209 14.35 -26.59 5.91
CA ASP A 209 15.63 -27.23 6.23
C ASP A 209 15.38 -28.68 6.59
N TYR A 210 16.12 -29.61 5.98
CA TYR A 210 16.07 -31.02 6.31
C TYR A 210 17.47 -31.62 6.48
N ASN A 211 17.76 -32.08 7.69
CA ASN A 211 19.07 -32.64 8.07
C ASN A 211 19.04 -34.17 8.23
N GLY A 212 17.86 -34.78 8.14
CA GLY A 212 17.68 -36.23 8.37
C GLY A 212 18.30 -37.13 7.31
N LEU A 213 18.60 -36.60 6.12
CA LEU A 213 19.18 -37.41 5.02
C LEU A 213 20.53 -38.01 5.42
N ALA A 214 21.36 -37.34 6.20
CA ALA A 214 22.63 -37.87 6.67
C ALA A 214 22.50 -39.10 7.57
N GLN A 215 21.31 -39.37 8.13
CA GLN A 215 21.04 -40.52 9.00
C GLN A 215 20.65 -41.76 8.22
N LEU A 216 20.29 -41.63 6.94
CA LEU A 216 19.92 -42.74 6.08
C LEU A 216 21.16 -43.60 5.78
N PRO A 217 21.04 -44.96 5.80
CA PRO A 217 22.18 -45.86 5.64
C PRO A 217 22.99 -45.64 4.35
N ALA A 218 22.34 -45.24 3.27
CA ALA A 218 23.00 -44.95 2.00
C ALA A 218 23.88 -43.70 2.05
N PHE A 219 23.43 -42.64 2.76
CA PHE A 219 24.14 -41.37 2.86
C PHE A 219 25.15 -41.33 3.98
N LYS A 220 24.89 -42.02 5.11
CA LYS A 220 25.76 -42.10 6.28
C LYS A 220 27.17 -42.64 6.01
N LYS A 221 27.28 -43.52 4.99
CA LYS A 221 28.58 -44.09 4.54
C LYS A 221 29.44 -43.12 3.76
N ILE A 222 28.82 -42.09 3.15
CA ILE A 222 29.47 -41.17 2.21
C ILE A 222 29.62 -39.77 2.80
N PHE A 223 28.63 -39.35 3.58
CA PHE A 223 28.57 -37.98 4.12
C PHE A 223 28.52 -37.99 5.66
N SER A 224 29.37 -37.21 6.29
CA SER A 224 29.33 -36.96 7.74
C SER A 224 28.17 -36.02 8.12
N SER A 225 27.81 -35.12 7.22
CA SER A 225 26.64 -34.24 7.31
C SER A 225 26.06 -33.98 5.93
N PHE A 226 24.74 -33.89 5.84
CA PHE A 226 24.04 -33.55 4.60
C PHE A 226 22.80 -32.73 4.96
N THR A 227 22.76 -31.50 4.50
CA THR A 227 21.63 -30.58 4.73
C THR A 227 20.97 -30.26 3.39
N LEU A 228 19.68 -30.45 3.31
CA LEU A 228 18.85 -29.95 2.19
C LEU A 228 18.16 -28.65 2.65
N GLU A 229 18.43 -27.58 1.95
CA GLU A 229 17.79 -26.30 2.19
C GLU A 229 17.01 -25.85 0.95
N HIS A 230 15.79 -25.40 1.15
CA HIS A 230 14.99 -24.74 0.14
C HIS A 230 14.37 -23.48 0.72
N SER A 231 14.57 -22.35 0.08
CA SER A 231 13.95 -21.09 0.50
C SER A 231 13.28 -20.36 -0.66
N TYR A 232 12.20 -19.69 -0.33
CA TYR A 232 11.51 -18.78 -1.24
C TYR A 232 11.27 -17.46 -0.54
N GLN A 233 11.76 -16.39 -1.13
CA GLN A 233 11.53 -15.04 -0.65
C GLN A 233 11.18 -14.13 -1.81
N SER A 234 10.03 -13.45 -1.69
CA SER A 234 9.60 -12.45 -2.65
C SER A 234 8.90 -11.31 -1.93
N THR A 235 9.19 -10.10 -2.38
CA THR A 235 8.62 -8.88 -1.81
C THR A 235 8.11 -7.99 -2.94
N TYR A 236 6.87 -7.53 -2.80
CA TYR A 236 6.30 -6.47 -3.60
C TYR A 236 6.39 -5.16 -2.83
N SER A 237 6.93 -4.13 -3.46
CA SER A 237 7.04 -2.81 -2.84
C SER A 237 6.65 -1.70 -3.80
N VAL A 238 5.98 -0.69 -3.26
CA VAL A 238 5.71 0.60 -3.90
C VAL A 238 6.26 1.67 -2.98
N GLY A 239 7.33 2.32 -3.40
CA GLY A 239 7.95 3.40 -2.62
C GLY A 239 7.44 4.76 -3.07
N ASN A 240 7.11 5.62 -2.10
CA ASN A 240 6.81 7.04 -2.30
C ASN A 240 5.80 7.34 -3.42
N PHE A 241 4.65 6.65 -3.40
CA PHE A 241 3.58 7.03 -4.32
C PHE A 241 2.94 8.37 -3.88
N THR A 242 2.55 9.17 -4.88
CA THR A 242 1.87 10.46 -4.68
C THR A 242 0.61 10.48 -5.54
N SER A 243 -0.51 10.93 -4.98
CA SER A 243 -1.78 11.14 -5.69
C SER A 243 -2.51 12.37 -5.15
#